data_169b18d3fad8769701b11d8a33472c6a
#
_entry.id   169b18d3fad8769701b11d8a33472c6a
#
_cell.length_a   1.000
_cell.length_b   1.000
_cell.length_c   1.000
_cell.angle_alpha   90.00
_cell.angle_beta   90.00
_cell.angle_gamma   90.00
#
_symmetry.space_group_name_H-M   'P 1'
#
loop_
_entity.id
_entity.type
_entity.pdbx_description
1 polymer ?
#
loop_
_entity_poly.entity_id
_entity_poly.type
_entity_poly.pdbx_seq_one_letter_code
_entity_poly.pdbx_strand_id
1 'polypeptide(L)'
;MELIIRNTTNQPIYDQIYSQIKAQIIAGKLSPGEALPSIRGLARDLRISVITTKRAYDELEKEGFLYAVPAKGFFVAPKNTELLREENLKKIEAHLTEAVKLSASCGLSREELREMLELLWEG
;
A
#
# COMPACT_ATOMS: atom_id res chain seq x y z
N MET A 1 -11.99 4.33 -9.08
CA MET A 1 -11.06 3.35 -8.46
C MET A 1 -10.99 2.11 -9.34
N GLU A 2 -9.81 1.81 -9.80
CA GLU A 2 -9.59 0.62 -10.63
C GLU A 2 -8.73 -0.39 -9.89
N LEU A 3 -9.20 -1.64 -9.86
CA LEU A 3 -8.48 -2.74 -9.22
C LEU A 3 -8.31 -3.87 -10.23
N ILE A 4 -7.12 -4.46 -10.23
CA ILE A 4 -6.79 -5.59 -11.09
C ILE A 4 -6.52 -6.81 -10.20
N ILE A 5 -7.34 -7.84 -10.34
CA ILE A 5 -7.18 -9.07 -9.59
C ILE A 5 -6.53 -10.13 -10.48
N ARG A 6 -5.45 -10.73 -9.99
CA ARG A 6 -4.69 -11.75 -10.72
C ARG A 6 -4.74 -13.09 -9.99
N ASN A 7 -5.13 -14.13 -10.71
CA ASN A 7 -5.15 -15.49 -10.17
C ASN A 7 -3.82 -16.21 -10.37
N THR A 8 -2.87 -15.57 -11.08
CA THR A 8 -1.59 -16.19 -11.45
C THR A 8 -0.49 -15.96 -10.44
N THR A 9 -0.75 -15.17 -9.38
CA THR A 9 0.21 -14.90 -8.32
C THR A 9 -0.16 -15.67 -7.06
N ASN A 10 0.79 -15.80 -6.14
CA ASN A 10 0.56 -16.43 -4.85
C ASN A 10 -0.07 -15.46 -3.84
N GLN A 11 -0.24 -14.20 -4.21
CA GLN A 11 -0.81 -13.19 -3.32
C GLN A 11 -2.32 -13.43 -3.16
N PRO A 12 -2.81 -13.59 -1.92
CA PRO A 12 -4.24 -13.75 -1.68
C PRO A 12 -5.06 -12.60 -2.26
N ILE A 13 -6.28 -12.89 -2.70
CA ILE A 13 -7.13 -11.87 -3.33
C ILE A 13 -7.39 -10.69 -2.40
N TYR A 14 -7.69 -10.94 -1.11
CA TYR A 14 -7.93 -9.84 -0.17
C TYR A 14 -6.72 -8.90 -0.07
N ASP A 15 -5.51 -9.46 -0.13
CA ASP A 15 -4.28 -8.70 -0.05
C ASP A 15 -4.03 -7.88 -1.32
N GLN A 16 -4.44 -8.39 -2.47
CA GLN A 16 -4.37 -7.64 -3.72
C GLN A 16 -5.28 -6.41 -3.67
N ILE A 17 -6.49 -6.57 -3.15
CA ILE A 17 -7.44 -5.46 -2.97
C ILE A 17 -6.88 -4.45 -1.97
N TYR A 18 -6.45 -4.92 -0.83
CA TYR A 18 -5.87 -4.12 0.24
C TYR A 18 -4.68 -3.29 -0.26
N SER A 19 -3.73 -3.96 -0.91
CA SER A 19 -2.50 -3.30 -1.40
C SER A 19 -2.78 -2.24 -2.46
N GLN A 20 -3.71 -2.52 -3.37
CA GLN A 20 -4.02 -1.59 -4.45
C GLN A 20 -4.79 -0.36 -3.96
N ILE A 21 -5.75 -0.54 -3.06
CA ILE A 21 -6.48 0.59 -2.46
C ILE A 21 -5.52 1.44 -1.64
N LYS A 22 -4.70 0.81 -0.81
CA LYS A 22 -3.70 1.49 0.01
C LYS A 22 -2.76 2.33 -0.86
N ALA A 23 -2.25 1.74 -1.94
CA ALA A 23 -1.35 2.44 -2.86
C ALA A 23 -2.02 3.65 -3.52
N GLN A 24 -3.29 3.52 -3.90
CA GLN A 24 -4.03 4.63 -4.49
C GLN A 24 -4.29 5.76 -3.50
N ILE A 25 -4.55 5.43 -2.24
CA ILE A 25 -4.71 6.42 -1.17
C ILE A 25 -3.39 7.16 -0.94
N ILE A 26 -2.30 6.44 -0.81
CA ILE A 26 -0.97 7.02 -0.57
C ILE A 26 -0.55 7.91 -1.74
N ALA A 27 -0.83 7.47 -2.97
CA ALA A 27 -0.50 8.24 -4.18
C ALA A 27 -1.42 9.44 -4.41
N GLY A 28 -2.47 9.61 -3.61
CA GLY A 28 -3.41 10.70 -3.76
C GLY A 28 -4.45 10.50 -4.88
N LYS A 29 -4.50 9.32 -5.48
CA LYS A 29 -5.51 9.00 -6.50
C LYS A 29 -6.91 8.86 -5.89
N LEU A 30 -6.98 8.44 -4.64
CA LEU A 30 -8.19 8.44 -3.84
C LEU A 30 -8.05 9.56 -2.82
N SER A 31 -8.93 10.53 -2.88
CA SER A 31 -8.84 11.73 -2.05
C SER A 31 -9.49 11.52 -0.67
N PRO A 32 -9.01 12.21 0.38
CA PRO A 32 -9.67 12.16 1.69
C PRO A 32 -11.16 12.49 1.58
N GLY A 33 -11.98 11.69 2.23
CA GLY A 33 -13.44 11.84 2.19
C GLY A 33 -14.11 11.21 0.99
N GLU A 34 -13.37 10.71 0.03
CA GLU A 34 -13.95 10.06 -1.14
C GLU A 34 -14.60 8.73 -0.74
N ALA A 35 -15.82 8.49 -1.25
CA ALA A 35 -16.54 7.26 -0.99
C ALA A 35 -15.98 6.11 -1.81
N LEU A 36 -15.79 4.95 -1.17
CA LEU A 36 -15.45 3.73 -1.87
C LEU A 36 -16.70 2.98 -2.31
N PRO A 37 -16.59 2.09 -3.31
CA PRO A 37 -17.69 1.20 -3.63
C PRO A 37 -18.11 0.40 -2.40
N SER A 38 -19.38 0.03 -2.31
CA SER A 38 -19.83 -0.84 -1.23
C SER A 38 -19.12 -2.19 -1.31
N ILE A 39 -19.00 -2.88 -0.19
CA ILE A 39 -18.38 -4.20 -0.14
C ILE A 39 -19.08 -5.15 -1.13
N ARG A 40 -20.42 -5.16 -1.13
CA ARG A 40 -21.18 -6.02 -2.05
C ARG A 40 -21.02 -5.60 -3.50
N GLY A 41 -21.00 -4.31 -3.77
CA GLY A 41 -20.80 -3.78 -5.13
C GLY A 41 -19.45 -4.15 -5.69
N LEU A 42 -18.40 -3.95 -4.92
CA LEU A 42 -17.04 -4.30 -5.35
C LEU A 42 -16.87 -5.81 -5.53
N ALA A 43 -17.40 -6.60 -4.59
CA ALA A 43 -17.35 -8.05 -4.70
C ALA A 43 -18.01 -8.54 -5.99
N ARG A 44 -19.17 -8.00 -6.32
CA ARG A 44 -19.88 -8.33 -7.55
C ARG A 44 -19.08 -7.93 -8.80
N ASP A 45 -18.55 -6.71 -8.79
CA ASP A 45 -17.80 -6.18 -9.95
C ASP A 45 -16.52 -6.98 -10.21
N LEU A 46 -15.84 -7.40 -9.16
CA LEU A 46 -14.61 -8.18 -9.27
C LEU A 46 -14.86 -9.69 -9.32
N ARG A 47 -16.11 -10.13 -9.17
CA ARG A 47 -16.50 -11.55 -9.13
C ARG A 47 -15.75 -12.34 -8.06
N ILE A 48 -15.73 -11.79 -6.86
CA ILE A 48 -15.10 -12.40 -5.69
C ILE A 48 -16.10 -12.45 -4.54
N SER A 49 -15.73 -13.11 -3.45
CA SER A 49 -16.64 -13.25 -2.31
C SER A 49 -16.74 -11.93 -1.52
N VAL A 50 -17.90 -11.75 -0.90
CA VAL A 50 -18.16 -10.62 -0.02
C VAL A 50 -17.20 -10.64 1.19
N ILE A 51 -16.93 -11.82 1.74
CA ILE A 51 -16.04 -11.99 2.88
C ILE A 51 -14.61 -11.54 2.54
N THR A 52 -14.12 -11.88 1.36
CA THR A 52 -12.80 -11.48 0.90
C THR A 52 -12.69 -9.96 0.79
N THR A 53 -13.69 -9.32 0.19
CA THR A 53 -13.74 -7.87 0.05
C THR A 53 -13.83 -7.19 1.42
N LYS A 54 -14.68 -7.72 2.30
CA LYS A 54 -14.83 -7.20 3.65
C LYS A 54 -13.51 -7.24 4.41
N ARG A 55 -12.77 -8.33 4.29
CA ARG A 55 -11.47 -8.48 4.95
C ARG A 55 -10.49 -7.37 4.53
N ALA A 56 -10.44 -7.07 3.24
CA ALA A 56 -9.58 -6.01 2.73
C ALA A 56 -9.98 -4.64 3.32
N TYR A 57 -11.27 -4.33 3.32
CA TYR A 57 -11.78 -3.06 3.85
C TYR A 57 -11.55 -2.95 5.36
N ASP A 58 -11.77 -4.04 6.10
CA ASP A 58 -11.55 -4.06 7.55
C ASP A 58 -10.08 -3.82 7.90
N GLU A 59 -9.16 -4.40 7.14
CA GLU A 59 -7.72 -4.17 7.35
C GLU A 59 -7.35 -2.71 7.07
N LEU A 60 -7.89 -2.13 6.01
CA LEU A 60 -7.65 -0.72 5.69
C LEU A 60 -8.22 0.20 6.76
N GLU A 61 -9.39 -0.11 7.30
CA GLU A 61 -9.98 0.66 8.39
C GLU A 61 -9.14 0.55 9.65
N LYS A 62 -8.71 -0.66 10.00
CA LYS A 62 -7.88 -0.92 11.17
C LYS A 62 -6.57 -0.15 11.11
N GLU A 63 -5.98 -0.02 9.92
CA GLU A 63 -4.73 0.72 9.73
C GLU A 63 -4.93 2.22 9.57
N GLY A 64 -6.17 2.71 9.57
CA GLY A 64 -6.46 4.14 9.51
C GLY A 64 -6.54 4.73 8.10
N PHE A 65 -6.60 3.91 7.05
CA PHE A 65 -6.75 4.38 5.68
C PHE A 65 -8.20 4.65 5.30
N LEU A 66 -9.13 3.92 5.90
CA LEU A 66 -10.56 4.08 5.67
C LEU A 66 -11.29 4.31 6.99
N TYR A 67 -12.48 4.90 6.90
CA TYR A 67 -13.42 4.94 8.02
C TYR A 67 -14.81 4.54 7.53
N ALA A 68 -15.56 3.88 8.40
CA ALA A 68 -16.91 3.44 8.10
C ALA A 68 -17.90 4.43 8.66
N VAL A 69 -18.94 4.73 7.88
CA VAL A 69 -20.10 5.50 8.35
C VAL A 69 -21.31 4.59 8.26
N PRO A 70 -21.97 4.30 9.39
CA PRO A 70 -23.15 3.40 9.37
C PRO A 70 -24.17 3.83 8.31
N ALA A 71 -24.67 2.86 7.57
CA ALA A 71 -25.64 3.01 6.48
C ALA A 71 -25.12 3.76 5.25
N LYS A 72 -23.91 4.33 5.29
CA LYS A 72 -23.34 5.07 4.15
C LYS A 72 -22.14 4.40 3.52
N GLY A 73 -21.47 3.52 4.25
CA GLY A 73 -20.34 2.74 3.72
C GLY A 73 -18.97 3.22 4.18
N PHE A 74 -17.97 3.00 3.33
CA PHE A 74 -16.58 3.31 3.64
C PHE A 74 -16.08 4.52 2.85
N PHE A 75 -15.25 5.30 3.51
CA PHE A 75 -14.69 6.53 2.95
C PHE A 75 -13.19 6.58 3.21
N VAL A 76 -12.47 7.27 2.35
CA VAL A 76 -11.04 7.49 2.54
C VAL A 76 -10.84 8.39 3.75
N ALA A 77 -9.99 7.96 4.69
CA ALA A 77 -9.71 8.70 5.90
C ALA A 77 -8.99 10.01 5.60
N PRO A 78 -9.09 11.00 6.50
CA PRO A 78 -8.31 12.24 6.36
C PRO A 78 -6.82 11.92 6.26
N LYS A 79 -6.09 12.74 5.50
CA LYS A 79 -4.66 12.55 5.30
C LYS A 79 -3.93 12.57 6.64
N ASN A 80 -3.26 11.46 6.95
CA ASN A 80 -2.46 11.33 8.15
C ASN A 80 -0.99 11.38 7.75
N THR A 81 -0.32 12.51 8.03
CA THR A 81 1.09 12.70 7.66
C THR A 81 2.01 11.74 8.38
N GLU A 82 1.71 11.38 9.62
CA GLU A 82 2.50 10.40 10.38
C GLU A 82 2.40 9.01 9.76
N LEU A 83 1.21 8.61 9.33
CA LEU A 83 0.99 7.33 8.68
C LEU A 83 1.74 7.26 7.36
N LEU A 84 1.67 8.33 6.55
CA LEU A 84 2.41 8.42 5.29
C LEU A 84 3.90 8.36 5.50
N ARG A 85 4.40 9.05 6.53
CA ARG A 85 5.82 9.03 6.89
C ARG A 85 6.26 7.62 7.27
N GLU A 86 5.46 6.93 8.09
CA GLU A 86 5.77 5.58 8.52
C GLU A 86 5.82 4.61 7.34
N GLU A 87 4.88 4.72 6.39
CA GLU A 87 4.88 3.90 5.19
C GLU A 87 6.12 4.16 4.33
N ASN A 88 6.52 5.41 4.20
CA ASN A 88 7.73 5.76 3.45
C ASN A 88 8.98 5.25 4.15
N LEU A 89 9.05 5.32 5.46
CA LEU A 89 10.17 4.79 6.23
C LEU A 89 10.34 3.29 6.02
N LYS A 90 9.24 2.54 6.00
CA LYS A 90 9.27 1.09 5.72
C LYS A 90 9.83 0.79 4.33
N LYS A 91 9.42 1.57 3.34
CA LYS A 91 9.92 1.40 1.96
C LYS A 91 11.40 1.71 1.86
N ILE A 92 11.84 2.80 2.48
CA ILE A 92 13.25 3.18 2.49
C ILE A 92 14.08 2.09 3.17
N GLU A 93 13.62 1.60 4.32
CA GLU A 93 14.31 0.52 5.02
C GLU A 93 14.44 -0.73 4.17
N ALA A 94 13.36 -1.10 3.46
CA ALA A 94 13.39 -2.26 2.57
C ALA A 94 14.39 -2.08 1.43
N HIS A 95 14.44 -0.92 0.81
CA HIS A 95 15.40 -0.64 -0.26
C HIS A 95 16.83 -0.61 0.25
N LEU A 96 17.07 -0.02 1.42
CA LEU A 96 18.39 0.01 2.02
C LEU A 96 18.86 -1.40 2.40
N THR A 97 17.96 -2.23 2.91
CA THR A 97 18.27 -3.63 3.23
C THR A 97 18.71 -4.38 1.99
N GLU A 98 18.01 -4.21 0.87
CA GLU A 98 18.41 -4.82 -0.40
C GLU A 98 19.76 -4.28 -0.89
N ALA A 99 19.97 -2.97 -0.77
CA ALA A 99 21.25 -2.35 -1.15
C ALA A 99 22.41 -2.96 -0.36
N VAL A 100 22.22 -3.14 0.96
CA VAL A 100 23.25 -3.74 1.82
C VAL A 100 23.54 -5.19 1.40
N LYS A 101 22.50 -5.97 1.12
CA LYS A 101 22.65 -7.36 0.66
C LYS A 101 23.40 -7.45 -0.67
N LEU A 102 23.03 -6.60 -1.62
CA LEU A 102 23.68 -6.56 -2.93
C LEU A 102 25.13 -6.14 -2.81
N SER A 103 25.45 -5.19 -1.94
CA SER A 103 26.83 -4.75 -1.67
C SER A 103 27.69 -5.89 -1.20
N ALA A 104 27.18 -6.69 -0.27
CA ALA A 104 27.89 -7.87 0.24
C ALA A 104 28.13 -8.88 -0.87
N SER A 105 27.17 -9.07 -1.78
CA SER A 105 27.26 -10.03 -2.88
C SER A 105 28.32 -9.67 -3.90
N CYS A 106 28.59 -8.39 -4.15
CA CYS A 106 29.55 -7.94 -5.16
C CYS A 106 30.83 -7.38 -4.57
N GLY A 107 31.01 -7.49 -3.26
CA GLY A 107 32.22 -7.02 -2.59
C GLY A 107 32.34 -5.51 -2.49
N LEU A 108 31.22 -4.79 -2.59
CA LEU A 108 31.21 -3.36 -2.41
C LEU A 108 31.34 -3.06 -0.91
N SER A 109 32.29 -2.18 -0.54
CA SER A 109 32.49 -1.83 0.86
C SER A 109 31.43 -0.87 1.38
N ARG A 110 31.32 -0.79 2.69
CA ARG A 110 30.41 0.16 3.35
C ARG A 110 30.71 1.59 2.92
N GLU A 111 32.00 1.94 2.82
CA GLU A 111 32.42 3.29 2.42
C GLU A 111 32.04 3.60 0.98
N GLU A 112 32.20 2.63 0.08
CA GLU A 112 31.80 2.79 -1.31
C GLU A 112 30.30 2.97 -1.45
N LEU A 113 29.50 2.21 -0.66
CA LEU A 113 28.05 2.34 -0.65
C LEU A 113 27.63 3.72 -0.12
N ARG A 114 28.34 4.20 0.89
CA ARG A 114 28.11 5.53 1.46
C ARG A 114 28.39 6.64 0.43
N GLU A 115 29.46 6.50 -0.34
CA GLU A 115 29.79 7.44 -1.41
C GLU A 115 28.72 7.46 -2.50
N MET A 116 28.20 6.28 -2.88
CA MET A 116 27.08 6.20 -3.83
C MET A 116 25.87 6.96 -3.33
N LEU A 117 25.53 6.79 -2.05
CA LEU A 117 24.40 7.49 -1.43
C LEU A 117 24.59 9.01 -1.50
N GLU A 118 25.80 9.49 -1.19
CA GLU A 118 26.11 10.91 -1.25
C GLU A 118 25.93 11.48 -2.66
N LEU A 119 26.41 10.76 -3.66
CA LEU A 119 26.29 11.17 -5.07
C LEU A 119 24.83 11.20 -5.51
N LEU A 120 24.04 10.22 -5.11
CA LEU A 120 22.63 10.17 -5.44
C LEU A 120 21.84 11.27 -4.74
N TRP A 121 22.27 11.65 -3.55
CA TRP A 121 21.62 12.69 -2.78
C TRP A 121 21.75 14.07 -3.45
N GLU A 122 22.90 14.33 -4.02
CA GLU A 122 23.19 15.60 -4.71
C GLU A 122 22.59 15.65 -6.13
N GLY A 123 22.35 14.51 -6.70
CA GLY A 123 21.83 14.39 -8.06
C GLY A 123 20.37 14.62 -8.19
#